data_b7e5876ceab597385e6ad00a9722d73a
#
_entry.id   b7e5876ceab597385e6ad00a9722d73a
#
_cell.length_a   1.000
_cell.length_b   1.000
_cell.length_c   1.000
_cell.angle_alpha   90.00
_cell.angle_beta   90.00
_cell.angle_gamma   90.00
#
_symmetry.space_group_name_H-M   'P 1'
#
loop_
_entity.id
_entity.type
_entity.pdbx_description
1 polymer ?
#
loop_
_entity_poly.entity_id
_entity_poly.type
_entity_poly.pdbx_seq_one_letter_code
_entity_poly.pdbx_strand_id
1 'polypeptide(L)'
;PGLLHPQIRVPMREISVHPTAGEPPVTVYDPSGPYTDPTVETSMERGLARLRHEWITARGDVEAYDGRHVRPEDNGFVTGERLTPEFPIRNRPLRAKAGKAVTQLAYARAGIITPEMESVAIRENLGREIVRGKLERDGESFGAAIPDFVTPEFVRDEVARGRAIIPANINHP
;
A
#
# COMPACT_ATOMS: atom_id res chain seq x y z
N PRO A 1 13.34 5.42 5.25
CA PRO A 1 12.41 6.54 5.07
C PRO A 1 12.47 7.04 3.63
N GLY A 2 11.34 7.60 3.14
CA GLY A 2 11.27 8.23 1.84
C GLY A 2 12.12 9.50 1.77
N LEU A 3 12.56 9.87 0.57
CA LEU A 3 13.29 11.12 0.31
C LEU A 3 12.33 12.30 0.18
N LEU A 4 11.21 12.10 -0.52
CA LEU A 4 10.15 13.10 -0.74
C LEU A 4 9.12 13.08 0.39
N HIS A 5 8.85 11.92 0.95
CA HIS A 5 7.89 11.70 2.03
C HIS A 5 8.58 10.95 3.18
N PRO A 6 9.24 11.65 4.11
CA PRO A 6 10.06 11.04 5.18
C PRO A 6 9.31 10.10 6.12
N GLN A 7 7.98 10.22 6.18
CA GLN A 7 7.11 9.37 7.00
C GLN A 7 6.95 7.94 6.44
N ILE A 8 7.32 7.70 5.17
CA ILE A 8 7.17 6.38 4.56
C ILE A 8 8.08 5.37 5.27
N ARG A 9 7.49 4.25 5.65
CA ARG A 9 8.16 3.05 6.15
C ARG A 9 7.75 1.87 5.30
N VAL A 10 8.71 1.10 4.83
CA VAL A 10 8.48 -0.17 4.16
C VAL A 10 8.83 -1.28 5.16
N PRO A 11 7.85 -2.07 5.60
CA PRO A 11 8.09 -3.10 6.61
C PRO A 11 8.88 -4.26 5.99
N MET A 12 9.91 -4.70 6.70
CA MET A 12 10.74 -5.84 6.32
C MET A 12 10.84 -6.80 7.50
N ARG A 13 10.85 -8.09 7.21
CA ARG A 13 11.06 -9.14 8.20
C ARG A 13 12.41 -9.80 7.98
N GLU A 14 13.19 -9.88 9.04
CA GLU A 14 14.41 -10.66 9.06
C GLU A 14 14.12 -12.06 9.63
N ILE A 15 14.44 -13.08 8.87
CA ILE A 15 14.24 -14.49 9.22
C ILE A 15 15.60 -15.10 9.49
N SER A 16 15.87 -15.44 10.76
CA SER A 16 17.09 -16.13 11.15
C SER A 16 17.12 -17.54 10.58
N VAL A 17 18.22 -17.92 9.97
CA VAL A 17 18.47 -19.27 9.48
C VAL A 17 19.09 -20.11 10.60
N HIS A 18 18.89 -21.43 10.58
CA HIS A 18 19.45 -22.30 11.60
C HIS A 18 20.99 -22.16 11.62
N PRO A 19 21.63 -22.07 12.80
CA PRO A 19 23.08 -21.84 12.92
C PRO A 19 23.96 -22.82 12.13
N THR A 20 23.50 -24.06 11.93
CA THR A 20 24.25 -25.06 11.15
C THR A 20 24.29 -24.80 9.65
N ALA A 21 23.45 -23.90 9.13
CA ALA A 21 23.44 -23.58 7.71
C ALA A 21 24.62 -22.68 7.31
N GLY A 22 25.20 -21.93 8.26
CA GLY A 22 26.27 -20.98 7.97
C GLY A 22 25.89 -19.83 7.07
N GLU A 23 24.58 -19.61 6.88
CA GLU A 23 24.04 -18.59 6.00
C GLU A 23 23.56 -17.37 6.81
N PRO A 24 23.63 -16.16 6.23
CA PRO A 24 23.08 -14.96 6.86
C PRO A 24 21.55 -15.03 6.95
N PRO A 25 20.92 -14.22 7.83
CA PRO A 25 19.47 -14.08 7.87
C PRO A 25 18.90 -13.67 6.53
N VAL A 26 17.68 -14.13 6.24
CA VAL A 26 16.95 -13.76 5.02
C VAL A 26 16.00 -12.62 5.32
N THR A 27 16.16 -11.50 4.63
CA THR A 27 15.26 -10.36 4.74
C THR A 27 14.20 -10.40 3.63
N VAL A 28 12.93 -10.33 4.00
CA VAL A 28 11.80 -10.35 3.06
C VAL A 28 10.86 -9.18 3.36
N TYR A 29 10.09 -8.77 2.35
CA TYR A 29 9.01 -7.81 2.57
C TYR A 29 7.94 -8.43 3.48
N ASP A 30 7.53 -7.68 4.51
CA ASP A 30 6.51 -8.14 5.46
C ASP A 30 5.12 -7.60 5.10
N PRO A 31 4.23 -8.43 4.52
CA PRO A 31 2.87 -8.02 4.20
C PRO A 31 1.91 -8.04 5.40
N SER A 32 2.38 -8.38 6.62
CA SER A 32 1.54 -8.48 7.82
C SER A 32 0.97 -7.13 8.27
N GLY A 33 1.50 -6.03 7.69
CA GLY A 33 1.06 -4.68 8.03
C GLY A 33 1.34 -4.31 9.49
N PRO A 34 0.42 -3.61 10.17
CA PRO A 34 0.67 -3.09 11.52
C PRO A 34 0.72 -4.17 12.60
N TYR A 35 0.31 -5.40 12.33
CA TYR A 35 0.29 -6.47 13.33
C TYR A 35 1.67 -6.86 13.88
N THR A 36 2.70 -6.61 13.11
CA THR A 36 4.08 -6.93 13.50
C THR A 36 4.87 -5.70 13.96
N ASP A 37 4.29 -4.52 13.90
CA ASP A 37 4.90 -3.30 14.42
C ASP A 37 4.58 -3.15 15.91
N PRO A 38 5.58 -3.28 16.81
CA PRO A 38 5.35 -3.19 18.26
C PRO A 38 4.94 -1.79 18.72
N THR A 39 5.04 -0.77 17.87
CA THR A 39 4.64 0.59 18.18
C THR A 39 3.18 0.88 17.84
N VAL A 40 2.52 -0.03 17.13
CA VAL A 40 1.12 0.09 16.73
C VAL A 40 0.23 -0.72 17.66
N GLU A 41 -0.65 -0.03 18.39
CA GLU A 41 -1.68 -0.69 19.18
C GLU A 41 -2.80 -1.22 18.27
N THR A 42 -2.97 -2.54 18.26
CA THR A 42 -4.07 -3.20 17.56
C THR A 42 -5.22 -3.47 18.53
N SER A 43 -6.44 -3.13 18.14
CA SER A 43 -7.64 -3.34 18.94
C SER A 43 -8.72 -4.00 18.09
N MET A 44 -9.33 -5.06 18.61
CA MET A 44 -10.47 -5.70 17.94
C MET A 44 -11.67 -4.76 17.81
N GLU A 45 -11.83 -3.81 18.73
CA GLU A 45 -12.91 -2.83 18.72
C GLU A 45 -12.70 -1.76 17.66
N ARG A 46 -11.45 -1.30 17.48
CA ARG A 46 -11.09 -0.26 16.52
C ARG A 46 -10.83 -0.79 15.11
N GLY A 47 -10.59 -2.09 15.00
CA GLY A 47 -10.17 -2.72 13.76
C GLY A 47 -8.73 -2.35 13.38
N LEU A 48 -8.40 -2.58 12.11
CA LEU A 48 -7.09 -2.27 11.56
C LEU A 48 -6.88 -0.78 11.35
N ALA A 49 -5.68 -0.30 11.67
CA ALA A 49 -5.26 1.04 11.31
C ALA A 49 -5.23 1.21 9.78
N ARG A 50 -5.79 2.30 9.30
CA ARG A 50 -5.75 2.67 7.88
C ARG A 50 -4.39 3.25 7.54
N LEU A 51 -3.45 2.41 7.14
CA LEU A 51 -2.03 2.77 6.95
C LEU A 51 -1.80 3.95 6.01
N ARG A 52 -2.60 4.09 4.97
CA ARG A 52 -2.48 5.15 3.97
C ARG A 52 -3.44 6.33 4.17
N HIS A 53 -4.21 6.33 5.26
CA HIS A 53 -5.23 7.35 5.49
C HIS A 53 -4.64 8.76 5.52
N GLU A 54 -3.52 8.93 6.23
CA GLU A 54 -2.82 10.23 6.30
C GLU A 54 -2.31 10.67 4.94
N TRP A 55 -1.75 9.76 4.14
CA TRP A 55 -1.28 10.07 2.79
C TRP A 55 -2.42 10.55 1.89
N ILE A 56 -3.58 9.92 2.02
CA ILE A 56 -4.77 10.21 1.22
C ILE A 56 -5.37 11.56 1.64
N THR A 57 -5.55 11.78 2.93
CA THR A 57 -6.19 12.99 3.47
C THR A 57 -5.31 14.24 3.31
N ALA A 58 -3.99 14.10 3.44
CA ALA A 58 -3.04 15.19 3.28
C ALA A 58 -3.09 15.83 1.88
N ARG A 59 -3.53 15.10 0.85
CA ARG A 59 -3.72 15.64 -0.51
C ARG A 59 -4.89 16.64 -0.62
N GLY A 60 -5.82 16.60 0.35
CA GLY A 60 -6.92 17.57 0.42
C GLY A 60 -8.00 17.44 -0.65
N ASP A 61 -7.98 16.37 -1.45
CA ASP A 61 -8.85 16.13 -2.60
C ASP A 61 -9.97 15.12 -2.35
N VAL A 62 -10.05 14.60 -1.13
CA VAL A 62 -11.10 13.67 -0.67
C VAL A 62 -11.97 14.29 0.41
N GLU A 63 -13.17 13.77 0.55
CA GLU A 63 -14.09 14.05 1.65
C GLU A 63 -14.73 12.77 2.18
N ALA A 64 -15.00 12.72 3.47
CA ALA A 64 -15.73 11.62 4.07
C ALA A 64 -17.24 11.77 3.82
N TYR A 65 -17.94 10.66 3.61
CA TYR A 65 -19.39 10.63 3.46
C TYR A 65 -19.98 9.41 4.18
N ASP A 66 -21.31 9.37 4.37
CA ASP A 66 -21.95 8.34 5.19
C ASP A 66 -22.05 6.96 4.48
N GLY A 67 -21.65 6.89 3.21
CA GLY A 67 -21.78 5.68 2.44
C GLY A 67 -23.24 5.43 1.99
N ARG A 68 -23.52 4.23 1.53
CA ARG A 68 -24.87 3.77 1.24
C ARG A 68 -25.51 3.10 2.45
N HIS A 69 -26.81 3.13 2.52
CA HIS A 69 -27.54 2.35 3.54
C HIS A 69 -27.28 0.84 3.37
N VAL A 70 -27.19 0.15 4.50
CA VAL A 70 -27.15 -1.31 4.53
C VAL A 70 -28.44 -1.87 3.94
N ARG A 71 -28.32 -2.89 3.08
CA ARG A 71 -29.44 -3.58 2.46
C ARG A 71 -29.55 -5.00 3.00
N PRO A 72 -30.73 -5.62 2.91
CA PRO A 72 -30.90 -7.02 3.32
C PRO A 72 -29.88 -7.98 2.70
N GLU A 73 -29.49 -7.74 1.45
CA GLU A 73 -28.51 -8.56 0.72
C GLU A 73 -27.12 -8.56 1.40
N ASP A 74 -26.75 -7.47 2.04
CA ASP A 74 -25.46 -7.32 2.73
C ASP A 74 -25.37 -8.21 3.98
N ASN A 75 -26.51 -8.60 4.53
CA ASN A 75 -26.66 -9.46 5.71
C ASN A 75 -27.21 -10.85 5.37
N GLY A 76 -27.16 -11.30 4.12
CA GLY A 76 -27.70 -12.59 3.71
C GLY A 76 -29.22 -12.71 3.90
N PHE A 77 -29.95 -11.61 3.76
CA PHE A 77 -31.40 -11.48 3.97
C PHE A 77 -31.88 -11.83 5.39
N VAL A 78 -31.00 -11.83 6.37
CA VAL A 78 -31.33 -12.06 7.76
C VAL A 78 -31.93 -10.80 8.37
N THR A 79 -33.02 -10.94 9.12
CA THR A 79 -33.72 -9.83 9.79
C THR A 79 -33.96 -10.13 11.27
N GLY A 80 -34.27 -9.09 12.06
CA GLY A 80 -34.58 -9.20 13.47
C GLY A 80 -33.40 -9.60 14.35
N GLU A 81 -33.62 -10.44 15.35
CA GLU A 81 -32.62 -10.83 16.35
C GLU A 81 -31.41 -11.59 15.80
N ARG A 82 -31.47 -12.06 14.55
CA ARG A 82 -30.36 -12.73 13.88
C ARG A 82 -29.37 -11.78 13.20
N LEU A 83 -29.66 -10.49 13.20
CA LEU A 83 -28.72 -9.50 12.68
C LEU A 83 -27.47 -9.47 13.58
N THR A 84 -26.31 -9.58 12.96
CA THR A 84 -25.06 -9.34 13.65
C THR A 84 -25.05 -7.88 14.15
N PRO A 85 -24.68 -7.64 15.42
CA PRO A 85 -24.56 -6.28 15.93
C PRO A 85 -23.64 -5.46 15.02
N GLU A 86 -24.01 -4.19 14.82
CA GLU A 86 -23.15 -3.28 14.07
C GLU A 86 -21.79 -3.13 14.76
N PHE A 87 -20.75 -3.09 13.97
CA PHE A 87 -19.41 -2.83 14.48
C PHE A 87 -19.40 -1.45 15.19
N PRO A 88 -18.85 -1.35 16.41
CA PRO A 88 -18.93 -0.12 17.21
C PRO A 88 -18.27 1.08 16.56
N ILE A 89 -17.33 0.85 15.64
CA ILE A 89 -16.65 1.91 14.90
C ILE A 89 -16.90 1.72 13.39
N ARG A 90 -17.67 2.64 12.83
CA ARG A 90 -17.81 2.77 11.39
C ARG A 90 -16.79 3.77 10.86
N ASN A 91 -15.83 3.27 10.13
CA ASN A 91 -14.98 4.14 9.35
C ASN A 91 -15.77 4.71 8.18
N ARG A 92 -16.03 6.01 8.16
CA ARG A 92 -16.72 6.68 7.06
C ARG A 92 -15.87 6.53 5.79
N PRO A 93 -16.47 6.08 4.67
CA PRO A 93 -15.75 5.99 3.41
C PRO A 93 -15.39 7.38 2.88
N LEU A 94 -14.32 7.41 2.10
CA LEU A 94 -13.86 8.60 1.39
C LEU A 94 -14.37 8.57 -0.05
N ARG A 95 -14.65 9.76 -0.60
CA ARG A 95 -14.88 9.97 -2.02
C ARG A 95 -14.10 11.18 -2.51
N ALA A 96 -13.87 11.27 -3.80
CA ALA A 96 -13.28 12.47 -4.39
C ALA A 96 -14.20 13.68 -4.17
N LYS A 97 -13.62 14.84 -3.85
CA LYS A 97 -14.32 16.12 -3.89
C LYS A 97 -14.75 16.43 -5.30
N ALA A 98 -15.79 17.27 -5.46
CA ALA A 98 -16.28 17.69 -6.75
C ALA A 98 -15.14 18.23 -7.65
N GLY A 99 -15.07 17.72 -8.88
CA GLY A 99 -14.05 18.10 -9.86
C GLY A 99 -12.64 17.57 -9.58
N LYS A 100 -12.44 16.70 -8.58
CA LYS A 100 -11.15 16.08 -8.29
C LYS A 100 -11.10 14.63 -8.79
N ALA A 101 -9.93 14.20 -9.24
CA ALA A 101 -9.63 12.83 -9.58
C ALA A 101 -8.58 12.30 -8.60
N VAL A 102 -8.87 11.15 -7.98
CA VAL A 102 -8.07 10.58 -6.88
C VAL A 102 -7.40 9.26 -7.26
N THR A 103 -7.17 9.05 -8.55
CA THR A 103 -6.47 7.86 -9.05
C THR A 103 -4.97 8.12 -9.17
N GLN A 104 -4.16 7.09 -8.96
CA GLN A 104 -2.71 7.20 -9.15
C GLN A 104 -2.35 7.65 -10.58
N LEU A 105 -3.13 7.20 -11.58
CA LEU A 105 -2.97 7.64 -12.96
C LEU A 105 -3.19 9.16 -13.13
N ALA A 106 -4.22 9.71 -12.48
CA ALA A 106 -4.51 11.15 -12.57
C ALA A 106 -3.40 11.98 -11.94
N TYR A 107 -2.89 11.57 -10.77
CA TYR A 107 -1.75 12.22 -10.14
C TYR A 107 -0.49 12.13 -11.00
N ALA A 108 -0.19 10.95 -11.53
CA ALA A 108 0.98 10.75 -12.38
C ALA A 108 0.95 11.64 -13.64
N ARG A 109 -0.19 11.73 -14.32
CA ARG A 109 -0.39 12.59 -15.49
C ARG A 109 -0.31 14.08 -15.15
N ALA A 110 -0.65 14.45 -13.93
CA ALA A 110 -0.47 15.81 -13.42
C ALA A 110 0.97 16.10 -12.96
N GLY A 111 1.91 15.15 -13.10
CA GLY A 111 3.29 15.30 -12.67
C GLY A 111 3.50 15.15 -11.15
N ILE A 112 2.49 14.71 -10.42
CA ILE A 112 2.52 14.58 -8.96
C ILE A 112 3.08 13.21 -8.59
N ILE A 113 4.10 13.19 -7.74
CA ILE A 113 4.61 11.98 -7.12
C ILE A 113 3.88 11.78 -5.80
N THR A 114 3.13 10.69 -5.69
CA THR A 114 2.40 10.35 -4.47
C THR A 114 3.27 9.53 -3.51
N PRO A 115 2.95 9.50 -2.20
CA PRO A 115 3.61 8.60 -1.25
C PRO A 115 3.57 7.14 -1.70
N GLU A 116 2.50 6.71 -2.35
CA GLU A 116 2.38 5.36 -2.91
C GLU A 116 3.44 5.08 -3.98
N MET A 117 3.71 6.03 -4.88
CA MET A 117 4.75 5.89 -5.92
C MET A 117 6.15 5.79 -5.30
N GLU A 118 6.43 6.60 -4.31
CA GLU A 118 7.71 6.55 -3.59
C GLU A 118 7.85 5.26 -2.79
N SER A 119 6.80 4.79 -2.13
CA SER A 119 6.78 3.50 -1.43
C SER A 119 7.09 2.32 -2.36
N VAL A 120 6.56 2.35 -3.60
CA VAL A 120 6.88 1.36 -4.63
C VAL A 120 8.36 1.42 -4.98
N ALA A 121 8.92 2.62 -5.24
CA ALA A 121 10.32 2.79 -5.58
C ALA A 121 11.27 2.24 -4.48
N ILE A 122 10.98 2.56 -3.22
CA ILE A 122 11.76 2.06 -2.07
C ILE A 122 11.70 0.54 -2.02
N ARG A 123 10.51 -0.04 -2.13
CA ARG A 123 10.31 -1.49 -2.07
C ARG A 123 11.06 -2.22 -3.19
N GLU A 124 10.98 -1.72 -4.42
CA GLU A 124 11.66 -2.33 -5.57
C GLU A 124 13.17 -2.31 -5.40
N ASN A 125 13.74 -1.22 -4.89
CA ASN A 125 15.18 -1.13 -4.65
C ASN A 125 15.63 -2.07 -3.54
N LEU A 126 14.89 -2.17 -2.42
CA LEU A 126 15.18 -3.13 -1.34
C LEU A 126 15.14 -4.57 -1.84
N GLY A 127 14.15 -4.92 -2.67
CA GLY A 127 14.07 -6.24 -3.28
C GLY A 127 15.27 -6.56 -4.17
N ARG A 128 15.80 -5.58 -4.90
CA ARG A 128 16.98 -5.74 -5.78
C ARG A 128 18.28 -5.93 -5.02
N GLU A 129 18.48 -5.21 -3.92
CA GLU A 129 19.65 -5.42 -3.06
C GLU A 129 19.73 -6.86 -2.55
N ILE A 130 18.57 -7.44 -2.21
CA ILE A 130 18.47 -8.83 -1.73
C ILE A 130 18.75 -9.85 -2.86
N VAL A 131 18.37 -9.53 -4.10
CA VAL A 131 18.38 -10.47 -5.24
C VAL A 131 19.58 -10.26 -6.17
N ARG A 132 20.34 -9.17 -6.01
CA ARG A 132 21.44 -8.77 -6.91
C ARG A 132 22.44 -9.88 -7.25
N GLY A 133 22.69 -10.80 -6.31
CA GLY A 133 23.55 -11.97 -6.55
C GLY A 133 22.86 -13.16 -7.23
N LYS A 134 21.54 -13.15 -7.41
CA LYS A 134 20.77 -14.26 -7.98
C LYS A 134 20.26 -13.97 -9.40
N LEU A 135 19.95 -12.72 -9.72
CA LEU A 135 19.39 -12.33 -11.03
C LEU A 135 20.46 -12.23 -12.15
N GLU A 136 21.75 -12.12 -11.80
CA GLU A 136 22.83 -12.17 -12.80
C GLU A 136 22.94 -13.53 -13.51
N ARG A 137 22.23 -14.54 -13.03
CA ARG A 137 22.26 -15.90 -13.60
C ARG A 137 21.30 -16.13 -14.75
N ASP A 138 20.18 -15.40 -14.83
CA ASP A 138 19.11 -15.75 -15.76
C ASP A 138 18.95 -14.78 -16.96
N GLY A 139 19.75 -13.75 -17.04
CA GLY A 139 20.11 -12.96 -18.24
C GLY A 139 19.01 -12.45 -19.16
N GLU A 140 17.74 -12.66 -18.87
CA GLU A 140 16.64 -12.29 -19.74
C GLU A 140 15.85 -11.10 -19.19
N SER A 141 16.14 -9.93 -19.74
CA SER A 141 15.24 -8.78 -19.59
C SER A 141 14.07 -8.97 -20.55
N PHE A 142 12.91 -9.34 -20.05
CA PHE A 142 11.67 -9.50 -20.83
C PHE A 142 11.19 -8.18 -21.49
N GLY A 143 12.08 -7.48 -22.18
CA GLY A 143 11.78 -6.29 -22.95
C GLY A 143 11.55 -4.99 -22.17
N ALA A 144 11.62 -5.00 -20.85
CA ALA A 144 11.49 -3.79 -20.05
C ALA A 144 12.87 -3.22 -19.71
N ALA A 145 13.19 -2.02 -20.21
CA ALA A 145 14.34 -1.25 -19.74
C ALA A 145 14.07 -0.73 -18.32
N ILE A 146 14.28 -1.60 -17.32
CA ILE A 146 14.14 -1.23 -15.92
C ILE A 146 15.49 -0.68 -15.46
N PRO A 147 15.57 0.56 -14.94
CA PRO A 147 16.82 1.14 -14.46
C PRO A 147 17.39 0.35 -13.28
N ASP A 148 18.72 0.38 -13.09
CA ASP A 148 19.37 -0.28 -11.94
C ASP A 148 18.84 0.23 -10.59
N PHE A 149 18.46 1.48 -10.55
CA PHE A 149 17.81 2.10 -9.39
C PHE A 149 16.47 2.72 -9.79
N VAL A 150 15.39 2.27 -9.16
CA VAL A 150 14.03 2.76 -9.40
C VAL A 150 13.81 4.05 -8.60
N THR A 151 13.54 5.16 -9.28
CA THR A 151 13.21 6.43 -8.64
C THR A 151 11.69 6.63 -8.56
N PRO A 152 11.19 7.46 -7.65
CA PRO A 152 9.76 7.84 -7.60
C PRO A 152 9.27 8.47 -8.92
N GLU A 153 10.14 9.24 -9.59
CA GLU A 153 9.87 9.85 -10.91
C GLU A 153 9.68 8.78 -11.98
N PHE A 154 10.54 7.75 -11.97
CA PHE A 154 10.40 6.62 -12.89
C PHE A 154 9.05 5.92 -12.69
N VAL A 155 8.67 5.63 -11.45
CA VAL A 155 7.37 5.01 -11.14
C VAL A 155 6.21 5.89 -11.63
N ARG A 156 6.26 7.21 -11.36
CA ARG A 156 5.27 8.16 -11.86
C ARG A 156 5.15 8.10 -13.39
N ASP A 157 6.27 8.12 -14.10
CA ASP A 157 6.29 8.16 -15.55
C ASP A 157 5.75 6.86 -16.16
N GLU A 158 6.06 5.71 -15.56
CA GLU A 158 5.51 4.43 -15.98
C GLU A 158 4.00 4.34 -15.77
N VAL A 159 3.51 4.88 -14.63
CA VAL A 159 2.07 4.98 -14.36
C VAL A 159 1.40 5.96 -15.33
N ALA A 160 1.99 7.14 -15.57
CA ALA A 160 1.44 8.15 -16.48
C ALA A 160 1.27 7.64 -17.91
N ARG A 161 2.21 6.80 -18.36
CA ARG A 161 2.20 6.14 -19.68
C ARG A 161 1.31 4.91 -19.75
N GLY A 162 0.75 4.46 -18.61
CA GLY A 162 -0.10 3.27 -18.52
C GLY A 162 0.67 1.95 -18.62
N ARG A 163 1.98 1.96 -18.38
CA ARG A 163 2.81 0.75 -18.36
C ARG A 163 2.90 0.10 -16.98
N ALA A 164 2.59 0.85 -15.94
CA ALA A 164 2.49 0.36 -14.57
C ALA A 164 1.15 0.77 -13.94
N ILE A 165 0.66 -0.07 -13.04
CA ILE A 165 -0.56 0.18 -12.26
C ILE A 165 -0.22 0.03 -10.78
N ILE A 166 -0.62 1.02 -9.97
CA ILE A 166 -0.59 0.91 -8.53
C ILE A 166 -2.02 0.61 -8.05
N PRO A 167 -2.30 -0.60 -7.55
CA PRO A 167 -3.64 -0.99 -7.10
C PRO A 167 -3.95 -0.36 -5.74
N ALA A 168 -4.10 0.97 -5.71
CA ALA A 168 -4.37 1.74 -4.50
C ALA A 168 -5.77 2.33 -4.54
N ASN A 169 -6.62 1.89 -3.61
CA ASN A 169 -7.95 2.44 -3.40
C ASN A 169 -7.93 3.38 -2.19
N ILE A 170 -8.60 4.55 -2.27
CA ILE A 170 -8.68 5.52 -1.17
C ILE A 170 -9.42 4.97 0.07
N ASN A 171 -10.19 3.90 -0.08
CA ASN A 171 -10.93 3.25 1.01
C ASN A 171 -10.31 1.92 1.45
N HIS A 172 -9.22 1.50 0.81
CA HIS A 172 -8.51 0.31 1.26
C HIS A 172 -7.64 0.65 2.47
N PRO A 173 -7.72 -0.13 3.57
CA PRO A 173 -6.93 0.09 4.79
C PRO A 173 -5.42 -0.03 4.58
#